data_eb9989d2b24aa27b54cabc77fa3ba0ff
#
_entry.id   eb9989d2b24aa27b54cabc77fa3ba0ff
#
_cell.length_a   1.000
_cell.length_b   1.000
_cell.length_c   1.000
_cell.angle_alpha   90.00
_cell.angle_beta   90.00
_cell.angle_gamma   90.00
#
_symmetry.space_group_name_H-M   'P 1'
#
loop_
_entity.id
_entity.type
_entity.pdbx_description
1 polymer ?
#
loop_
_entity_poly.entity_id
_entity_poly.type
_entity_poly.pdbx_seq_one_letter_code
_entity_poly.pdbx_strand_id
1 'polypeptide(L)'
;MGIPRDDAGWLELIREGMPPFWGLLAEGSGGSVWAEDGTLAAIIPSAPERSVFNSVFYEHGERLIASLDRVAEAYDEAGVRAWTVWVPEADRKTAAALEDAGHAFDAEPRAMAMELSELRAPEPDPVIEIRSELDMAEVARLNEIAYGWPPGDFSAVADAQVPDTHAHFAVIDGETVGTVVAWDHGDDTEIVWVATLPEARGRGVSKQLMALALADARERGRLTTTLVATKLGRPVYERIGYRDFGAIQMWERRKAS
;
A
#
# COMPACT_ATOMS: atom_id res chain seq x y z
N MET A 1 -7.41 -19.03 -1.40
CA MET A 1 -7.54 -18.64 -2.84
C MET A 1 -6.33 -19.25 -3.54
N GLY A 2 -6.45 -19.94 -4.67
CA GLY A 2 -5.26 -20.55 -5.30
C GLY A 2 -4.50 -19.51 -6.16
N ILE A 3 -3.34 -19.91 -6.69
CA ILE A 3 -2.54 -19.07 -7.58
C ILE A 3 -3.35 -18.70 -8.83
N PRO A 4 -3.46 -17.40 -9.20
CA PRO A 4 -4.15 -16.95 -10.40
C PRO A 4 -3.53 -17.54 -11.69
N ARG A 5 -4.36 -17.84 -12.68
CA ARG A 5 -3.91 -18.50 -13.92
C ARG A 5 -3.65 -17.55 -15.09
N ASP A 6 -4.15 -16.33 -15.00
CA ASP A 6 -4.03 -15.30 -16.03
C ASP A 6 -3.84 -13.89 -15.43
N ASP A 7 -3.55 -12.92 -16.27
CA ASP A 7 -3.28 -11.55 -15.84
C ASP A 7 -4.50 -10.87 -15.21
N ALA A 8 -5.72 -11.24 -15.63
CA ALA A 8 -6.95 -10.71 -15.05
C ALA A 8 -7.11 -11.18 -13.59
N GLY A 9 -6.88 -12.47 -13.32
CA GLY A 9 -6.93 -13.02 -11.97
C GLY A 9 -5.84 -12.44 -11.06
N TRP A 10 -4.65 -12.14 -11.58
CA TRP A 10 -3.61 -11.44 -10.81
C TRP A 10 -4.02 -10.01 -10.44
N LEU A 11 -4.58 -9.27 -11.39
CA LEU A 11 -5.07 -7.92 -11.11
C LEU A 11 -6.23 -7.92 -10.11
N GLU A 12 -7.12 -8.92 -10.20
CA GLU A 12 -8.20 -9.10 -9.24
C GLU A 12 -7.67 -9.39 -7.84
N LEU A 13 -6.70 -10.31 -7.68
CA LEU A 13 -6.05 -10.61 -6.40
C LEU A 13 -5.47 -9.34 -5.76
N ILE A 14 -4.76 -8.50 -6.52
CA ILE A 14 -4.19 -7.24 -6.03
C ILE A 14 -5.31 -6.30 -5.57
N ARG A 15 -6.37 -6.15 -6.35
CA ARG A 15 -7.49 -5.26 -6.04
C ARG A 15 -8.31 -5.71 -4.84
N GLU A 16 -8.45 -7.01 -4.64
CA GLU A 16 -9.20 -7.59 -3.52
C GLU A 16 -8.40 -7.54 -2.20
N GLY A 17 -7.06 -7.55 -2.26
CA GLY A 17 -6.18 -7.45 -1.09
C GLY A 17 -6.20 -6.06 -0.46
N MET A 18 -6.20 -5.00 -1.27
CA MET A 18 -6.10 -3.62 -0.78
C MET A 18 -7.22 -3.20 0.19
N PRO A 19 -8.53 -3.36 -0.11
CA PRO A 19 -9.60 -2.84 0.74
C PRO A 19 -9.59 -3.37 2.18
N PRO A 20 -9.37 -4.67 2.46
CA PRO A 20 -9.32 -5.19 3.82
C PRO A 20 -8.18 -4.60 4.64
N PHE A 21 -6.98 -4.45 4.06
CA PHE A 21 -5.84 -3.85 4.75
C PHE A 21 -6.15 -2.41 5.20
N TRP A 22 -6.66 -1.59 4.27
CA TRP A 22 -6.98 -0.19 4.56
C TRP A 22 -8.15 -0.04 5.54
N GLY A 23 -9.13 -0.96 5.49
CA GLY A 23 -10.21 -1.03 6.47
C GLY A 23 -9.68 -1.32 7.88
N LEU A 24 -8.85 -2.34 8.05
CA LEU A 24 -8.22 -2.69 9.32
C LEU A 24 -7.32 -1.56 9.85
N LEU A 25 -6.59 -0.90 8.97
CA LEU A 25 -5.78 0.27 9.33
C LEU A 25 -6.64 1.41 9.87
N ALA A 26 -7.77 1.70 9.20
CA ALA A 26 -8.69 2.74 9.64
C ALA A 26 -9.25 2.44 11.03
N GLU A 27 -9.78 1.24 11.24
CA GLU A 27 -10.33 0.81 12.52
C GLU A 27 -9.25 0.83 13.62
N GLY A 28 -8.07 0.27 13.33
CA GLY A 28 -6.94 0.23 14.26
C GLY A 28 -6.38 1.61 14.63
N SER A 29 -6.58 2.63 13.77
CA SER A 29 -6.20 4.03 14.02
C SER A 29 -7.29 4.84 14.76
N GLY A 30 -8.37 4.19 15.22
CA GLY A 30 -9.51 4.88 15.84
C GLY A 30 -10.42 5.62 14.84
N GLY A 31 -10.26 5.33 13.55
CA GLY A 31 -11.14 5.80 12.48
C GLY A 31 -12.31 4.83 12.24
N SER A 32 -12.83 4.81 11.02
CA SER A 32 -13.98 3.99 10.65
C SER A 32 -13.92 3.54 9.19
N VAL A 33 -14.78 2.58 8.86
CA VAL A 33 -15.01 2.15 7.48
C VAL A 33 -16.44 2.50 7.10
N TRP A 34 -16.61 3.24 6.01
CA TRP A 34 -17.89 3.39 5.33
C TRP A 34 -17.97 2.36 4.20
N ALA A 35 -19.04 1.59 4.12
CA ALA A 35 -19.20 0.57 3.09
C ALA A 35 -20.65 0.48 2.61
N GLU A 36 -20.86 0.54 1.29
CA GLU A 36 -22.17 0.40 0.65
C GLU A 36 -22.00 -0.06 -0.82
N ASP A 37 -22.83 -1.00 -1.25
CA ASP A 37 -22.95 -1.46 -2.64
C ASP A 37 -21.61 -1.81 -3.33
N GLY A 38 -20.67 -2.45 -2.60
CA GLY A 38 -19.35 -2.81 -3.11
C GLY A 38 -18.37 -1.63 -3.22
N THR A 39 -18.69 -0.51 -2.56
CA THR A 39 -17.76 0.60 -2.34
C THR A 39 -17.33 0.59 -0.87
N LEU A 40 -16.03 0.73 -0.61
CA LEU A 40 -15.44 0.83 0.73
C LEU A 40 -14.61 2.11 0.81
N ALA A 41 -14.81 2.90 1.86
CA ALA A 41 -13.98 4.04 2.21
C ALA A 41 -13.35 3.85 3.59
N ALA A 42 -12.02 3.81 3.65
CA ALA A 42 -11.26 3.88 4.88
C ALA A 42 -11.16 5.34 5.33
N ILE A 43 -11.62 5.64 6.54
CA ILE A 43 -11.72 7.01 7.06
C ILE A 43 -10.84 7.13 8.30
N ILE A 44 -9.74 7.90 8.19
CA ILE A 44 -8.72 8.06 9.23
C ILE A 44 -8.62 9.54 9.63
N PRO A 45 -9.41 10.00 10.61
CA PRO A 45 -9.44 11.42 11.02
C PRO A 45 -8.12 11.91 11.62
N SER A 46 -7.28 11.01 12.15
CA SER A 46 -5.95 11.36 12.66
C SER A 46 -4.97 11.79 11.58
N ALA A 47 -5.24 11.41 10.29
CA ALA A 47 -4.44 11.78 9.13
C ALA A 47 -5.28 12.57 8.09
N PRO A 48 -5.88 13.72 8.44
CA PRO A 48 -6.92 14.36 7.63
C PRO A 48 -6.41 14.91 6.30
N GLU A 49 -5.12 15.21 6.19
CA GLU A 49 -4.48 15.77 4.99
C GLU A 49 -3.82 14.70 4.09
N ARG A 50 -3.76 13.43 4.53
CA ARG A 50 -3.12 12.34 3.79
C ARG A 50 -4.14 11.49 3.05
N SER A 51 -4.32 11.82 1.77
CA SER A 51 -5.29 11.13 0.91
C SER A 51 -5.07 9.63 0.82
N VAL A 52 -3.81 9.17 0.80
CA VAL A 52 -3.48 7.75 0.74
C VAL A 52 -3.99 6.96 1.94
N PHE A 53 -4.07 7.55 3.13
CA PHE A 53 -4.65 6.90 4.30
C PHE A 53 -6.19 6.92 4.27
N ASN A 54 -6.77 7.86 3.56
CA ASN A 54 -8.21 8.01 3.36
C ASN A 54 -8.59 7.50 1.97
N SER A 55 -8.56 6.19 1.82
CA SER A 55 -8.63 5.49 0.54
C SER A 55 -10.00 4.92 0.26
N VAL A 56 -10.47 5.05 -0.98
CA VAL A 56 -11.72 4.50 -1.48
C VAL A 56 -11.44 3.43 -2.52
N PHE A 57 -12.10 2.29 -2.35
CA PHE A 57 -12.07 1.14 -3.23
C PHE A 57 -13.48 0.80 -3.71
N TYR A 58 -13.62 0.16 -4.85
CA TYR A 58 -14.91 -0.21 -5.40
C TYR A 58 -14.86 -1.47 -6.26
N GLU A 59 -15.96 -2.21 -6.30
CA GLU A 59 -16.15 -3.34 -7.20
C GLU A 59 -16.72 -2.90 -8.56
N HIS A 60 -17.66 -1.93 -8.55
CA HIS A 60 -18.37 -1.44 -9.73
C HIS A 60 -18.36 0.08 -9.80
N GLY A 61 -17.74 0.66 -10.85
CA GLY A 61 -17.61 2.11 -11.02
C GLY A 61 -18.95 2.87 -11.02
N GLU A 62 -20.02 2.26 -11.58
CA GLU A 62 -21.36 2.90 -11.59
C GLU A 62 -21.94 3.04 -10.18
N ARG A 63 -21.69 2.08 -9.29
CA ARG A 63 -22.14 2.13 -7.89
C ARG A 63 -21.33 3.14 -7.09
N LEU A 64 -20.01 3.19 -7.29
CA LEU A 64 -19.18 4.24 -6.72
C LEU A 64 -19.69 5.62 -7.10
N ILE A 65 -19.93 5.88 -8.40
CA ILE A 65 -20.40 7.18 -8.89
C ILE A 65 -21.75 7.54 -8.23
N ALA A 66 -22.66 6.58 -8.07
CA ALA A 66 -23.96 6.81 -7.42
C ALA A 66 -23.84 7.09 -5.92
N SER A 67 -22.78 6.64 -5.26
CA SER A 67 -22.52 6.84 -3.82
C SER A 67 -21.54 7.98 -3.50
N LEU A 68 -20.95 8.61 -4.52
CA LEU A 68 -19.82 9.53 -4.36
C LEU A 68 -20.12 10.71 -3.41
N ASP A 69 -21.32 11.27 -3.46
CA ASP A 69 -21.72 12.35 -2.56
C ASP A 69 -21.78 11.87 -1.10
N ARG A 70 -22.26 10.65 -0.85
CA ARG A 70 -22.32 10.07 0.50
C ARG A 70 -20.93 9.74 1.04
N VAL A 71 -20.03 9.26 0.18
CA VAL A 71 -18.61 9.07 0.54
C VAL A 71 -17.98 10.40 0.92
N ALA A 72 -18.21 11.44 0.13
CA ALA A 72 -17.71 12.78 0.42
C ALA A 72 -18.28 13.34 1.73
N GLU A 73 -19.57 13.14 2.01
CA GLU A 73 -20.23 13.53 3.26
C GLU A 73 -19.60 12.79 4.46
N ALA A 74 -19.35 11.48 4.36
CA ALA A 74 -18.73 10.71 5.43
C ALA A 74 -17.31 11.23 5.76
N TYR A 75 -16.50 11.56 4.75
CA TYR A 75 -15.19 12.19 4.97
C TYR A 75 -15.32 13.58 5.59
N ASP A 76 -16.29 14.35 5.15
CA ASP A 76 -16.55 15.70 5.65
C ASP A 76 -16.95 15.70 7.12
N GLU A 77 -17.85 14.79 7.52
CA GLU A 77 -18.29 14.60 8.91
C GLU A 77 -17.14 14.16 9.82
N ALA A 78 -16.22 13.34 9.29
CA ALA A 78 -15.02 12.91 9.99
C ALA A 78 -13.92 13.99 10.05
N GLY A 79 -14.07 15.13 9.39
CA GLY A 79 -13.07 16.18 9.33
C GLY A 79 -11.88 15.88 8.41
N VAL A 80 -11.99 14.87 7.56
CA VAL A 80 -10.96 14.52 6.55
C VAL A 80 -10.99 15.55 5.43
N ARG A 81 -9.81 16.02 5.02
CA ARG A 81 -9.63 17.08 4.03
C ARG A 81 -9.10 16.59 2.68
N ALA A 82 -8.47 15.41 2.68
CA ALA A 82 -7.95 14.79 1.47
C ALA A 82 -8.21 13.29 1.48
N TRP A 83 -8.72 12.75 0.36
CA TRP A 83 -8.95 11.34 0.17
C TRP A 83 -8.76 10.94 -1.30
N THR A 84 -8.50 9.67 -1.58
CA THR A 84 -8.21 9.18 -2.92
C THR A 84 -9.08 7.98 -3.29
N VAL A 85 -9.45 7.90 -4.56
CA VAL A 85 -10.09 6.72 -5.15
C VAL A 85 -9.05 5.97 -5.97
N TRP A 86 -8.95 4.66 -5.76
CA TRP A 86 -8.04 3.78 -6.50
C TRP A 86 -8.76 3.21 -7.72
N VAL A 87 -8.35 3.62 -8.93
CA VAL A 87 -9.02 3.34 -10.20
C VAL A 87 -8.10 2.54 -11.12
N PRO A 88 -8.46 1.31 -11.54
CA PRO A 88 -7.72 0.62 -12.59
C PRO A 88 -7.62 1.47 -13.85
N GLU A 89 -6.45 1.53 -14.50
CA GLU A 89 -6.22 2.36 -15.70
C GLU A 89 -7.19 2.06 -16.85
N ALA A 90 -7.75 0.86 -16.91
CA ALA A 90 -8.74 0.46 -17.89
C ALA A 90 -10.12 1.06 -17.64
N ASP A 91 -10.44 1.48 -16.40
CA ASP A 91 -11.75 2.05 -16.05
C ASP A 91 -11.80 3.57 -16.27
N ARG A 92 -11.67 3.95 -17.54
CA ARG A 92 -11.70 5.35 -17.98
C ARG A 92 -13.02 6.07 -17.69
N LYS A 93 -14.14 5.30 -17.60
CA LYS A 93 -15.45 5.88 -17.31
C LYS A 93 -15.51 6.40 -15.89
N THR A 94 -15.03 5.61 -14.94
CA THR A 94 -14.94 6.02 -13.53
C THR A 94 -13.95 7.17 -13.36
N ALA A 95 -12.77 7.12 -14.00
CA ALA A 95 -11.80 8.20 -13.97
C ALA A 95 -12.38 9.54 -14.45
N ALA A 96 -13.08 9.55 -15.60
CA ALA A 96 -13.72 10.76 -16.13
C ALA A 96 -14.81 11.29 -15.19
N ALA A 97 -15.62 10.42 -14.61
CA ALA A 97 -16.67 10.85 -13.65
C ALA A 97 -16.06 11.44 -12.36
N LEU A 98 -14.94 10.93 -11.89
CA LEU A 98 -14.20 11.49 -10.74
C LEU A 98 -13.64 12.88 -11.07
N GLU A 99 -13.07 13.07 -12.27
CA GLU A 99 -12.60 14.37 -12.74
C GLU A 99 -13.75 15.39 -12.78
N ASP A 100 -14.90 15.01 -13.36
CA ASP A 100 -16.11 15.84 -13.38
C ASP A 100 -16.64 16.18 -11.97
N ALA A 101 -16.44 15.28 -11.00
CA ALA A 101 -16.78 15.49 -9.59
C ALA A 101 -15.71 16.27 -8.80
N GLY A 102 -14.67 16.75 -9.45
CA GLY A 102 -13.64 17.61 -8.85
C GLY A 102 -12.47 16.87 -8.21
N HIS A 103 -12.26 15.58 -8.55
CA HIS A 103 -11.03 14.87 -8.22
C HIS A 103 -9.93 15.23 -9.23
N ALA A 104 -8.69 15.26 -8.76
CA ALA A 104 -7.51 15.43 -9.60
C ALA A 104 -6.73 14.11 -9.70
N PHE A 105 -6.19 13.83 -10.87
CA PHE A 105 -5.21 12.76 -11.02
C PHE A 105 -3.95 13.11 -10.20
N ASP A 106 -3.55 12.20 -9.30
CA ASP A 106 -2.40 12.39 -8.40
C ASP A 106 -1.23 11.50 -8.82
N ALA A 107 -1.45 10.19 -8.95
CA ALA A 107 -0.41 9.22 -9.24
C ALA A 107 -0.95 7.99 -9.98
N GLU A 108 -0.02 7.22 -10.59
CA GLU A 108 -0.34 5.96 -11.26
C GLU A 108 0.63 4.84 -10.85
N PRO A 109 0.59 4.39 -9.58
CA PRO A 109 1.40 3.27 -9.17
C PRO A 109 1.02 1.99 -9.93
N ARG A 110 1.98 1.04 -10.02
CA ARG A 110 1.82 -0.19 -10.79
C ARG A 110 1.38 -1.34 -9.90
N ALA A 111 0.32 -2.02 -10.28
CA ALA A 111 -0.09 -3.29 -9.68
C ALA A 111 0.92 -4.37 -10.05
N MET A 112 1.57 -4.96 -9.05
CA MET A 112 2.60 -5.97 -9.28
C MET A 112 2.38 -7.18 -8.38
N ALA A 113 2.68 -8.37 -8.89
CA ALA A 113 2.55 -9.62 -8.16
C ALA A 113 3.51 -10.69 -8.70
N MET A 114 3.70 -11.74 -7.90
CA MET A 114 4.38 -12.96 -8.34
C MET A 114 4.00 -14.16 -7.47
N GLU A 115 4.30 -15.36 -7.93
CA GLU A 115 4.35 -16.54 -7.07
C GLU A 115 5.61 -16.48 -6.20
N LEU A 116 5.48 -16.79 -4.91
CA LEU A 116 6.64 -16.81 -4.00
C LEU A 116 7.66 -17.89 -4.37
N SER A 117 7.27 -18.90 -5.14
CA SER A 117 8.17 -19.90 -5.73
C SER A 117 9.14 -19.32 -6.77
N GLU A 118 8.81 -18.17 -7.38
CA GLU A 118 9.59 -17.50 -8.41
C GLU A 118 10.58 -16.44 -7.85
N LEU A 119 10.63 -16.29 -6.52
CA LEU A 119 11.49 -15.30 -5.86
C LEU A 119 12.96 -15.44 -6.30
N ARG A 120 13.51 -14.37 -6.86
CA ARG A 120 14.91 -14.22 -7.22
C ARG A 120 15.66 -13.45 -6.13
N ALA A 121 15.96 -14.15 -5.03
CA ALA A 121 16.68 -13.54 -3.92
C ALA A 121 18.09 -13.10 -4.35
N PRO A 122 18.56 -11.90 -3.93
CA PRO A 122 19.94 -11.50 -4.10
C PRO A 122 20.86 -12.33 -3.19
N GLU A 123 22.15 -12.35 -3.52
CA GLU A 123 23.15 -12.79 -2.55
C GLU A 123 23.09 -11.87 -1.32
N PRO A 124 23.16 -12.44 -0.10
CA PRO A 124 23.19 -11.65 1.11
C PRO A 124 24.37 -10.68 1.14
N ASP A 125 24.12 -9.42 1.47
CA ASP A 125 25.18 -8.44 1.68
C ASP A 125 25.51 -8.40 3.19
N PRO A 126 26.74 -8.79 3.60
CA PRO A 126 27.11 -8.85 5.01
C PRO A 126 27.17 -7.48 5.71
N VAL A 127 27.12 -6.38 4.96
CA VAL A 127 27.09 -5.02 5.49
C VAL A 127 25.67 -4.62 5.92
N ILE A 128 24.65 -5.30 5.38
CA ILE A 128 23.25 -5.03 5.67
C ILE A 128 22.75 -6.06 6.70
N GLU A 129 22.72 -5.68 7.95
CA GLU A 129 22.05 -6.47 8.99
C GLU A 129 20.53 -6.30 8.86
N ILE A 130 19.75 -7.40 9.01
CA ILE A 130 18.29 -7.32 8.99
C ILE A 130 17.73 -7.76 10.33
N ARG A 131 16.86 -6.92 10.89
CA ARG A 131 16.14 -7.11 12.12
C ARG A 131 14.65 -7.31 11.83
N SER A 132 14.06 -8.37 12.39
CA SER A 132 12.65 -8.70 12.22
C SER A 132 11.91 -8.44 13.52
N GLU A 133 11.14 -7.37 13.57
CA GLU A 133 10.30 -6.98 14.71
C GLU A 133 9.18 -6.07 14.21
N LEU A 134 8.05 -6.02 14.90
CA LEU A 134 6.96 -5.11 14.58
C LEU A 134 7.12 -3.81 15.39
N ASP A 135 7.78 -2.82 14.81
CA ASP A 135 7.92 -1.48 15.36
C ASP A 135 7.33 -0.46 14.37
N MET A 136 6.04 -0.18 14.51
CA MET A 136 5.33 0.72 13.62
C MET A 136 5.74 2.18 13.78
N ALA A 137 6.28 2.58 14.92
CA ALA A 137 6.83 3.94 15.09
C ALA A 137 8.09 4.12 14.24
N GLU A 138 8.96 3.12 14.20
CA GLU A 138 10.14 3.14 13.33
C GLU A 138 9.77 3.02 11.85
N VAL A 139 8.77 2.21 11.49
CA VAL A 139 8.19 2.16 10.13
C VAL A 139 7.72 3.56 9.71
N ALA A 140 6.96 4.25 10.57
CA ALA A 140 6.46 5.58 10.31
C ALA A 140 7.59 6.59 10.08
N ARG A 141 8.57 6.63 10.99
CA ARG A 141 9.72 7.53 10.89
C ARG A 141 10.49 7.35 9.57
N LEU A 142 10.78 6.11 9.19
CA LEU A 142 11.52 5.81 7.96
C LEU A 142 10.73 6.20 6.71
N ASN A 143 9.42 5.97 6.69
CA ASN A 143 8.57 6.33 5.57
C ASN A 143 8.43 7.86 5.44
N GLU A 144 8.22 8.58 6.55
CA GLU A 144 8.16 10.06 6.53
C GLU A 144 9.43 10.65 5.91
N ILE A 145 10.61 10.19 6.33
CA ILE A 145 11.88 10.67 5.77
C ILE A 145 12.04 10.26 4.30
N ALA A 146 11.77 8.99 3.98
CA ALA A 146 11.99 8.47 2.63
C ALA A 146 11.08 9.09 1.57
N TYR A 147 9.83 9.43 1.95
CA TYR A 147 8.85 10.08 1.09
C TYR A 147 8.85 11.62 1.20
N GLY A 148 9.62 12.18 2.13
CA GLY A 148 9.67 13.62 2.37
C GLY A 148 8.37 14.17 2.97
N TRP A 149 7.69 13.36 3.77
CA TRP A 149 6.47 13.78 4.46
C TRP A 149 6.82 14.54 5.75
N PRO A 150 5.99 15.49 6.17
CA PRO A 150 6.15 16.11 7.48
C PRO A 150 6.15 15.07 8.61
N PRO A 151 6.96 15.28 9.65
CA PRO A 151 6.91 14.43 10.84
C PRO A 151 5.50 14.43 11.45
N GLY A 152 4.99 13.24 11.76
CA GLY A 152 3.66 13.06 12.34
C GLY A 152 2.59 12.62 11.35
N ASP A 153 2.81 12.78 10.05
CA ASP A 153 1.82 12.41 9.04
C ASP A 153 1.59 10.90 8.94
N PHE A 154 2.66 10.10 8.98
CA PHE A 154 2.55 8.64 9.02
C PHE A 154 2.34 8.15 10.45
N SER A 155 2.94 8.79 11.42
CA SER A 155 2.81 8.44 12.84
C SER A 155 1.35 8.47 13.33
N ALA A 156 0.47 9.20 12.61
CA ALA A 156 -0.97 9.22 12.88
C ALA A 156 -1.64 7.83 12.78
N VAL A 157 -1.01 6.87 12.09
CA VAL A 157 -1.49 5.49 11.95
C VAL A 157 -0.53 4.47 12.58
N ALA A 158 0.55 4.91 13.21
CA ALA A 158 1.58 4.01 13.76
C ALA A 158 1.08 3.16 14.95
N ASP A 159 0.06 3.62 15.65
CA ASP A 159 -0.55 2.87 16.76
C ASP A 159 -1.57 1.83 16.28
N ALA A 160 -1.89 1.81 14.97
CA ALA A 160 -2.83 0.85 14.41
C ALA A 160 -2.26 -0.58 14.50
N GLN A 161 -3.03 -1.45 15.15
CA GLN A 161 -2.70 -2.87 15.23
C GLN A 161 -3.45 -3.61 14.13
N VAL A 162 -2.79 -3.83 12.97
CA VAL A 162 -3.32 -4.67 11.90
C VAL A 162 -2.81 -6.09 12.11
N PRO A 163 -3.69 -7.08 12.34
CA PRO A 163 -3.30 -8.48 12.51
C PRO A 163 -2.49 -9.01 11.33
N ASP A 164 -1.68 -10.04 11.55
CA ASP A 164 -0.88 -10.71 10.52
C ASP A 164 0.08 -9.78 9.76
N THR A 165 0.52 -8.71 10.42
CA THR A 165 1.51 -7.76 9.91
C THR A 165 2.91 -8.12 10.40
N HIS A 166 3.87 -8.12 9.50
CA HIS A 166 5.29 -8.44 9.74
C HIS A 166 6.17 -7.30 9.22
N ALA A 167 7.09 -6.80 10.04
CA ALA A 167 8.01 -5.75 9.64
C ALA A 167 9.47 -6.22 9.72
N HIS A 168 10.28 -5.74 8.77
CA HIS A 168 11.71 -5.96 8.74
C HIS A 168 12.44 -4.65 8.54
N PHE A 169 13.59 -4.50 9.18
CA PHE A 169 14.42 -3.30 9.14
C PHE A 169 15.83 -3.65 8.69
N ALA A 170 16.37 -2.84 7.81
CA ALA A 170 17.78 -2.91 7.43
C ALA A 170 18.60 -1.95 8.28
N VAL A 171 19.68 -2.46 8.84
CA VAL A 171 20.62 -1.72 9.68
C VAL A 171 21.99 -1.71 9.02
N ILE A 172 22.63 -0.56 8.93
CA ILE A 172 23.99 -0.37 8.42
C ILE A 172 24.75 0.50 9.41
N ASP A 173 25.91 0.05 9.85
CA ASP A 173 26.75 0.76 10.83
C ASP A 173 26.00 1.14 12.13
N GLY A 174 25.02 0.30 12.54
CA GLY A 174 24.19 0.52 13.71
C GLY A 174 22.97 1.44 13.52
N GLU A 175 22.81 2.02 12.33
CA GLU A 175 21.68 2.90 11.99
C GLU A 175 20.63 2.18 11.17
N THR A 176 19.34 2.34 11.52
CA THR A 176 18.23 1.80 10.73
C THR A 176 18.01 2.66 9.48
N VAL A 177 18.20 2.05 8.30
CA VAL A 177 18.21 2.78 7.02
C VAL A 177 17.10 2.38 6.05
N GLY A 178 16.29 1.39 6.41
CA GLY A 178 15.17 0.97 5.56
C GLY A 178 14.22 0.02 6.27
N THR A 179 13.03 -0.11 5.73
CA THR A 179 11.98 -1.01 6.22
C THR A 179 11.16 -1.59 5.10
N VAL A 180 10.53 -2.73 5.37
CA VAL A 180 9.44 -3.32 4.60
C VAL A 180 8.40 -3.86 5.56
N VAL A 181 7.15 -3.68 5.22
CA VAL A 181 6.02 -4.28 5.94
C VAL A 181 5.29 -5.22 5.00
N ALA A 182 5.04 -6.43 5.48
CA ALA A 182 4.26 -7.48 4.82
C ALA A 182 3.00 -7.76 5.62
N TRP A 183 1.86 -7.84 4.95
CA TRP A 183 0.58 -8.20 5.54
C TRP A 183 0.04 -9.47 4.90
N ASP A 184 -0.17 -10.51 5.72
CA ASP A 184 -0.63 -11.82 5.25
C ASP A 184 -2.15 -11.89 5.24
N HIS A 185 -2.74 -12.29 4.10
CA HIS A 185 -4.18 -12.58 3.99
C HIS A 185 -4.44 -13.76 3.04
N GLY A 186 -5.22 -14.73 3.48
CA GLY A 186 -5.46 -15.95 2.69
C GLY A 186 -4.16 -16.64 2.30
N ASP A 187 -3.93 -16.86 1.00
CA ASP A 187 -2.71 -17.45 0.46
C ASP A 187 -1.68 -16.38 -0.01
N ASP A 188 -2.00 -15.09 0.16
CA ASP A 188 -1.19 -13.97 -0.30
C ASP A 188 -0.47 -13.27 0.85
N THR A 189 0.61 -12.56 0.51
CA THR A 189 1.22 -11.53 1.35
C THR A 189 1.31 -10.23 0.56
N GLU A 190 0.60 -9.21 1.00
CA GLU A 190 0.69 -7.88 0.42
C GLU A 190 1.89 -7.13 1.01
N ILE A 191 2.76 -6.62 0.16
CA ILE A 191 3.86 -5.76 0.58
C ILE A 191 3.38 -4.31 0.59
N VAL A 192 3.42 -3.73 1.78
CA VAL A 192 3.09 -2.34 2.02
C VAL A 192 4.33 -1.60 2.58
N TRP A 193 4.37 -0.30 2.53
CA TRP A 193 5.35 0.57 3.22
C TRP A 193 6.82 0.14 3.10
N VAL A 194 7.34 0.09 1.89
CA VAL A 194 8.77 -0.11 1.63
C VAL A 194 9.46 1.24 1.61
N ALA A 195 10.42 1.44 2.51
CA ALA A 195 11.20 2.66 2.58
C ALA A 195 12.70 2.38 2.63
N THR A 196 13.50 3.24 2.02
CA THR A 196 14.95 3.29 2.17
C THR A 196 15.36 4.76 2.26
N LEU A 197 16.09 5.10 3.32
CA LEU A 197 16.57 6.45 3.55
C LEU A 197 17.41 6.94 2.36
N PRO A 198 17.34 8.22 1.98
CA PRO A 198 18.03 8.76 0.81
C PRO A 198 19.51 8.41 0.74
N GLU A 199 20.23 8.48 1.85
CA GLU A 199 21.66 8.19 1.99
C GLU A 199 22.03 6.71 1.82
N ALA A 200 21.05 5.81 1.97
CA ALA A 200 21.24 4.36 1.81
C ALA A 200 20.74 3.83 0.45
N ARG A 201 20.18 4.71 -0.40
CA ARG A 201 19.70 4.32 -1.73
C ARG A 201 20.86 3.86 -2.62
N GLY A 202 20.55 2.95 -3.55
CA GLY A 202 21.56 2.40 -4.46
C GLY A 202 22.46 1.30 -3.84
N ARG A 203 22.34 1.05 -2.54
CA ARG A 203 23.15 0.04 -1.80
C ARG A 203 22.48 -1.34 -1.73
N GLY A 204 21.35 -1.56 -2.40
CA GLY A 204 20.66 -2.87 -2.40
C GLY A 204 19.73 -3.11 -1.21
N VAL A 205 19.56 -2.15 -0.30
CA VAL A 205 18.77 -2.27 0.94
C VAL A 205 17.35 -2.81 0.69
N SER A 206 16.54 -2.15 -0.16
CA SER A 206 15.17 -2.61 -0.45
C SER A 206 15.14 -4.03 -1.01
N LYS A 207 16.12 -4.40 -1.84
CA LYS A 207 16.19 -5.73 -2.44
C LYS A 207 16.46 -6.82 -1.38
N GLN A 208 17.33 -6.54 -0.40
CA GLN A 208 17.61 -7.46 0.70
C GLN A 208 16.40 -7.60 1.64
N LEU A 209 15.78 -6.48 2.00
CA LEU A 209 14.57 -6.45 2.82
C LEU A 209 13.43 -7.24 2.19
N MET A 210 13.13 -6.98 0.91
CA MET A 210 12.10 -7.69 0.16
C MET A 210 12.37 -9.19 0.10
N ALA A 211 13.62 -9.59 -0.20
CA ALA A 211 13.97 -11.00 -0.30
C ALA A 211 13.73 -11.76 1.01
N LEU A 212 14.08 -11.15 2.16
CA LEU A 212 13.81 -11.76 3.46
C LEU A 212 12.31 -11.79 3.77
N ALA A 213 11.60 -10.67 3.64
CA ALA A 213 10.16 -10.61 3.92
C ALA A 213 9.38 -11.66 3.11
N LEU A 214 9.73 -11.86 1.84
CA LEU A 214 9.10 -12.83 0.98
C LEU A 214 9.51 -14.28 1.28
N ALA A 215 10.75 -14.52 1.70
CA ALA A 215 11.17 -15.83 2.18
C ALA A 215 10.41 -16.21 3.45
N ASP A 216 10.29 -15.31 4.40
CA ASP A 216 9.52 -15.50 5.63
C ASP A 216 8.03 -15.74 5.33
N ALA A 217 7.42 -14.99 4.40
CA ALA A 217 6.05 -15.21 3.97
C ALA A 217 5.84 -16.62 3.40
N ARG A 218 6.78 -17.09 2.58
CA ARG A 218 6.75 -18.46 2.05
C ARG A 218 6.88 -19.51 3.16
N GLU A 219 7.70 -19.27 4.19
CA GLU A 219 7.82 -20.17 5.35
C GLU A 219 6.52 -20.20 6.18
N ARG A 220 5.78 -19.09 6.23
CA ARG A 220 4.45 -19.02 6.82
C ARG A 220 3.36 -19.66 5.94
N GLY A 221 3.73 -20.18 4.75
CA GLY A 221 2.84 -20.92 3.85
C GLY A 221 2.06 -20.04 2.85
N ARG A 222 2.48 -18.77 2.66
CA ARG A 222 1.92 -17.95 1.59
C ARG A 222 2.40 -18.47 0.23
N LEU A 223 1.56 -18.36 -0.78
CA LEU A 223 1.83 -18.84 -2.13
C LEU A 223 2.16 -17.70 -3.10
N THR A 224 1.54 -16.56 -2.88
CA THR A 224 1.64 -15.37 -3.73
C THR A 224 2.07 -14.15 -2.94
N THR A 225 2.50 -13.12 -3.65
CA THR A 225 2.75 -11.81 -3.09
C THR A 225 2.30 -10.72 -4.05
N THR A 226 1.67 -9.70 -3.48
CA THR A 226 1.14 -8.55 -4.20
C THR A 226 1.71 -7.23 -3.65
N LEU A 227 1.73 -6.21 -4.47
CA LEU A 227 2.05 -4.84 -4.06
C LEU A 227 1.57 -3.81 -5.09
N VAL A 228 1.53 -2.55 -4.67
CA VAL A 228 1.34 -1.41 -5.56
C VAL A 228 2.61 -0.57 -5.57
N ALA A 229 3.32 -0.57 -6.71
CA ALA A 229 4.68 -0.03 -6.84
C ALA A 229 4.69 1.43 -7.25
N THR A 230 5.44 2.25 -6.53
CA THR A 230 5.82 3.59 -7.01
C THR A 230 6.78 3.49 -8.21
N LYS A 231 6.92 4.57 -8.97
CA LYS A 231 7.88 4.66 -10.08
C LYS A 231 9.31 4.31 -9.67
N LEU A 232 9.72 4.66 -8.44
CA LEU A 232 11.05 4.34 -7.92
C LEU A 232 11.18 2.88 -7.48
N GLY A 233 10.14 2.29 -6.92
CA GLY A 233 10.14 0.91 -6.43
C GLY A 233 10.07 -0.12 -7.55
N ARG A 234 9.31 0.13 -8.61
CA ARG A 234 9.07 -0.80 -9.70
C ARG A 234 10.33 -1.54 -10.21
N PRO A 235 11.46 -0.87 -10.54
CA PRO A 235 12.64 -1.58 -11.03
C PRO A 235 13.29 -2.53 -10.01
N VAL A 236 13.10 -2.29 -8.72
CA VAL A 236 13.57 -3.18 -7.65
C VAL A 236 12.75 -4.47 -7.67
N TYR A 237 11.43 -4.34 -7.73
CA TYR A 237 10.50 -5.47 -7.68
C TYR A 237 10.58 -6.35 -8.93
N GLU A 238 10.72 -5.76 -10.13
CA GLU A 238 10.96 -6.50 -11.37
C GLU A 238 12.22 -7.40 -11.29
N ARG A 239 13.29 -6.91 -10.66
CA ARG A 239 14.54 -7.67 -10.51
C ARG A 239 14.43 -8.89 -9.59
N ILE A 240 13.52 -8.85 -8.62
CA ILE A 240 13.29 -9.97 -7.69
C ILE A 240 12.18 -10.91 -8.13
N GLY A 241 11.51 -10.63 -9.25
CA GLY A 241 10.57 -11.55 -9.89
C GLY A 241 9.16 -11.03 -10.09
N TYR A 242 8.78 -9.88 -9.55
CA TYR A 242 7.44 -9.33 -9.75
C TYR A 242 7.16 -9.01 -11.21
N ARG A 243 5.94 -9.29 -11.63
CA ARG A 243 5.37 -8.90 -12.92
C ARG A 243 4.44 -7.72 -12.74
N ASP A 244 4.33 -6.88 -13.75
CA ASP A 244 3.47 -5.70 -13.81
C ASP A 244 2.16 -6.03 -14.52
N PHE A 245 1.03 -5.73 -13.89
CA PHE A 245 -0.33 -6.01 -14.36
C PHE A 245 -1.14 -4.77 -14.71
N GLY A 246 -0.50 -3.61 -14.86
CA GLY A 246 -1.15 -2.36 -15.19
C GLY A 246 -1.09 -1.34 -14.05
N ALA A 247 -1.56 -0.13 -14.31
CA ALA A 247 -1.62 0.90 -13.28
C ALA A 247 -2.94 0.83 -12.51
N ILE A 248 -2.85 1.19 -11.22
CA ILE A 248 -4.01 1.58 -10.43
C ILE A 248 -3.85 3.06 -10.11
N GLN A 249 -4.64 3.90 -10.78
CA GLN A 249 -4.55 5.35 -10.67
C GLN A 249 -5.12 5.84 -9.35
N MET A 250 -4.50 6.86 -8.79
CA MET A 250 -4.98 7.57 -7.61
C MET A 250 -5.65 8.87 -8.06
N TRP A 251 -6.94 9.01 -7.72
CA TRP A 251 -7.73 10.21 -8.01
C TRP A 251 -8.06 10.90 -6.70
N GLU A 252 -7.35 11.98 -6.43
CA GLU A 252 -7.45 12.70 -5.16
C GLU A 252 -8.53 13.78 -5.19
N ARG A 253 -9.32 13.85 -4.12
CA ARG A 253 -10.13 15.01 -3.79
C ARG A 253 -9.56 15.69 -2.56
N ARG A 254 -9.34 17.00 -2.65
CA ARG A 254 -8.82 17.82 -1.55
C ARG A 254 -9.69 19.05 -1.36
N LYS A 255 -10.08 19.31 -0.12
CA LYS A 255 -10.78 20.57 0.22
C LYS A 255 -9.82 21.74 0.09
N ALA A 256 -10.29 22.80 -0.57
CA ALA A 256 -9.58 24.08 -0.57
C ALA A 256 -9.44 24.60 0.88
N SER A 257 -8.27 25.14 1.18
CA SER A 257 -7.95 25.74 2.48
C SER A 257 -8.71 27.04 2.67
#